data_c5c8804d0f6fff794637ac70306da8a0
#
_entry.id   c5c8804d0f6fff794637ac70306da8a0
#
_cell.length_a   1.000
_cell.length_b   1.000
_cell.length_c   1.000
_cell.angle_alpha   90.00
_cell.angle_beta   90.00
_cell.angle_gamma   90.00
#
_symmetry.space_group_name_H-M   'P 1'
#
loop_
_entity.id
_entity.type
_entity.pdbx_description
1 polymer ?
#
loop_
_entity_poly.entity_id
_entity_poly.type
_entity_poly.pdbx_seq_one_letter_code
_entity_poly.pdbx_strand_id
1 'polypeptide(L)'
;ATQVDTKLFSLGEGLQGGTVGGSGAAAWETAVIGSDGSTAYTGNSTNAADITDAGIRRMILTLDNADVPMDNRSLIMPPIAANDLLGINRFTEQQFIGSGDAIRTGKIGQIYGVDVFVTSNAPTPAGTDRAGMLLHKDALVLAEQVGVRSQTQYKQEYLGDLFTSDSIYGVAELRNDAGVAFVVPGS
;
A
#
# COMPACT_ATOMS: atom_id res chain seq x y z
N ALA A 1 8.30 13.44 3.42
CA ALA A 1 7.26 12.60 2.80
C ALA A 1 7.67 11.13 2.82
N THR A 2 8.72 10.70 2.16
CA THR A 2 9.13 9.29 2.02
C THR A 2 9.25 8.53 3.33
N GLN A 3 9.77 9.15 4.41
CA GLN A 3 9.89 8.48 5.71
C GLN A 3 8.52 8.23 6.37
N VAL A 4 7.60 9.16 6.23
CA VAL A 4 6.22 9.01 6.74
C VAL A 4 5.51 7.91 5.97
N ASP A 5 5.62 7.90 4.65
CA ASP A 5 5.03 6.86 3.80
C ASP A 5 5.58 5.48 4.15
N THR A 6 6.91 5.35 4.32
CA THR A 6 7.54 4.08 4.72
C THR A 6 7.02 3.59 6.08
N LYS A 7 6.83 4.50 7.04
CA LYS A 7 6.26 4.17 8.34
C LYS A 7 4.80 3.74 8.26
N LEU A 8 3.98 4.42 7.45
CA LEU A 8 2.58 4.04 7.24
C LEU A 8 2.48 2.68 6.54
N PHE A 9 3.32 2.42 5.53
CA PHE A 9 3.34 1.14 4.85
C PHE A 9 3.76 -0.03 5.74
N SER A 10 4.67 0.19 6.71
CA SER A 10 5.05 -0.85 7.65
C SER A 10 3.90 -1.30 8.57
N LEU A 11 2.88 -0.47 8.78
CA LEU A 11 1.69 -0.86 9.53
C LEU A 11 0.81 -1.88 8.79
N GLY A 12 1.01 -2.05 7.49
CA GLY A 12 0.34 -3.11 6.73
C GLY A 12 0.60 -4.53 7.25
N GLU A 13 1.69 -4.72 8.00
CA GLU A 13 2.01 -5.97 8.71
C GLU A 13 0.95 -6.33 9.75
N GLY A 14 0.29 -5.35 10.38
CA GLY A 14 -0.73 -5.55 11.41
C GLY A 14 -2.12 -5.87 10.88
N LEU A 15 -2.40 -5.62 9.60
CA LEU A 15 -3.72 -5.80 9.03
C LEU A 15 -4.19 -7.26 9.11
N GLN A 16 -5.50 -7.45 9.27
CA GLN A 16 -6.13 -8.77 9.43
C GLN A 16 -5.59 -9.58 10.63
N GLY A 17 -5.16 -8.89 11.69
CA GLY A 17 -4.66 -9.51 12.91
C GLY A 17 -3.18 -9.91 12.88
N GLY A 18 -2.41 -9.37 11.96
CA GLY A 18 -0.96 -9.53 11.91
C GLY A 18 -0.23 -8.80 13.03
N THR A 19 1.09 -8.88 13.05
CA THR A 19 1.93 -8.26 14.07
C THR A 19 2.84 -7.22 13.44
N VAL A 20 2.64 -5.95 13.79
CA VAL A 20 3.49 -4.84 13.35
C VAL A 20 4.89 -4.95 13.96
N GLY A 21 5.91 -4.69 13.16
CA GLY A 21 7.31 -4.69 13.61
C GLY A 21 7.97 -6.06 13.57
N GLY A 22 7.38 -7.00 12.86
CA GLY A 22 8.01 -8.27 12.53
C GLY A 22 9.27 -8.09 11.66
N SER A 23 9.96 -9.18 11.39
CA SER A 23 11.19 -9.16 10.58
C SER A 23 11.01 -10.05 9.34
N GLY A 24 11.26 -9.47 8.16
CA GLY A 24 11.19 -10.19 6.90
C GLY A 24 9.80 -10.76 6.60
N ALA A 25 9.78 -11.96 6.05
CA ALA A 25 8.54 -12.62 5.62
C ALA A 25 7.54 -12.93 6.75
N ALA A 26 8.02 -13.13 7.96
CA ALA A 26 7.16 -13.40 9.12
C ALA A 26 6.31 -12.17 9.51
N ALA A 27 6.74 -10.97 9.14
CA ALA A 27 5.97 -9.75 9.37
C ALA A 27 4.69 -9.66 8.53
N TRP A 28 4.66 -10.34 7.37
CA TRP A 28 3.58 -10.27 6.39
C TRP A 28 2.75 -11.56 6.31
N GLU A 29 2.71 -12.33 7.41
CA GLU A 29 2.04 -13.64 7.44
C GLU A 29 0.53 -13.59 7.19
N THR A 30 -0.11 -12.45 7.48
CA THR A 30 -1.53 -12.23 7.21
C THR A 30 -1.82 -11.60 5.86
N ALA A 31 -0.77 -11.16 5.15
CA ALA A 31 -0.91 -10.66 3.78
C ALA A 31 -1.33 -11.80 2.84
N VAL A 32 -2.11 -11.47 1.84
CA VAL A 32 -2.58 -12.43 0.82
C VAL A 32 -1.78 -12.28 -0.47
N ILE A 33 -1.77 -13.32 -1.31
CA ILE A 33 -1.18 -13.22 -2.65
C ILE A 33 -2.13 -12.50 -3.61
N GLY A 34 -1.57 -11.79 -4.58
CA GLY A 34 -2.32 -10.97 -5.52
C GLY A 34 -3.28 -11.73 -6.43
N SER A 35 -2.99 -13.02 -6.72
CA SER A 35 -3.75 -13.79 -7.71
C SER A 35 -5.14 -14.20 -7.25
N ASP A 36 -5.32 -14.57 -6.00
CA ASP A 36 -6.60 -15.04 -5.46
C ASP A 36 -7.15 -14.20 -4.30
N GLY A 37 -6.31 -13.34 -3.68
CA GLY A 37 -6.71 -12.47 -2.59
C GLY A 37 -7.17 -13.20 -1.31
N SER A 38 -6.81 -14.47 -1.14
CA SER A 38 -7.20 -15.30 0.00
C SER A 38 -6.10 -16.23 0.52
N THR A 39 -5.22 -16.69 -0.33
CA THR A 39 -4.08 -17.52 0.08
C THR A 39 -3.06 -16.66 0.81
N ALA A 40 -2.67 -17.09 2.01
CA ALA A 40 -1.68 -16.38 2.82
C ALA A 40 -0.30 -16.35 2.12
N TYR A 41 0.36 -15.22 2.20
CA TYR A 41 1.73 -15.08 1.73
C TYR A 41 2.69 -15.86 2.63
N THR A 42 3.60 -16.58 2.04
CA THR A 42 4.67 -17.32 2.75
C THR A 42 6.02 -16.92 2.18
N GLY A 43 6.73 -16.04 2.87
CA GLY A 43 8.00 -15.50 2.39
C GLY A 43 9.11 -16.52 2.21
N ASN A 44 9.06 -17.67 2.88
CA ASN A 44 10.05 -18.73 2.71
C ASN A 44 9.90 -19.50 1.38
N SER A 45 8.68 -19.57 0.85
CA SER A 45 8.38 -20.24 -0.42
C SER A 45 8.20 -19.24 -1.57
N THR A 46 8.29 -17.94 -1.30
CA THR A 46 8.09 -16.88 -2.29
C THR A 46 6.88 -17.15 -3.18
N ASN A 47 5.73 -17.43 -2.57
CA ASN A 47 4.49 -17.76 -3.27
C ASN A 47 3.76 -16.51 -3.80
N ALA A 48 4.43 -15.35 -3.83
CA ALA A 48 3.87 -14.15 -4.42
C ALA A 48 3.37 -14.42 -5.85
N ALA A 49 2.25 -13.86 -6.21
CA ALA A 49 1.66 -14.04 -7.54
C ALA A 49 1.07 -12.71 -8.04
N ASP A 50 1.07 -12.55 -9.36
CA ASP A 50 0.59 -11.35 -10.04
C ASP A 50 -0.82 -11.01 -9.62
N ILE A 51 -1.14 -9.72 -9.58
CA ILE A 51 -2.47 -9.27 -9.22
C ILE A 51 -3.46 -9.61 -10.32
N THR A 52 -4.63 -10.13 -9.93
CA THR A 52 -5.72 -10.48 -10.84
C THR A 52 -7.04 -9.81 -10.46
N ASP A 53 -7.96 -9.76 -11.38
CA ASP A 53 -9.35 -9.33 -11.13
C ASP A 53 -10.01 -10.13 -10.00
N ALA A 54 -9.78 -11.44 -9.98
CA ALA A 54 -10.32 -12.30 -8.93
C ALA A 54 -9.74 -11.98 -7.56
N GLY A 55 -8.43 -11.69 -7.48
CA GLY A 55 -7.75 -11.28 -6.27
C GLY A 55 -8.32 -9.98 -5.70
N ILE A 56 -8.49 -8.96 -6.54
CA ILE A 56 -9.06 -7.66 -6.12
C ILE A 56 -10.48 -7.85 -5.57
N ARG A 57 -11.33 -8.57 -6.27
CA ARG A 57 -12.71 -8.83 -5.81
C ARG A 57 -12.75 -9.59 -4.49
N ARG A 58 -11.82 -10.52 -4.29
CA ARG A 58 -11.73 -11.28 -3.04
C ARG A 58 -11.28 -10.41 -1.87
N MET A 59 -10.30 -9.54 -2.08
CA MET A 59 -9.88 -8.56 -1.07
C MET A 59 -11.01 -7.60 -0.69
N ILE A 60 -11.79 -7.14 -1.67
CA ILE A 60 -12.99 -6.32 -1.42
C ILE A 60 -14.00 -7.09 -0.58
N LEU A 61 -14.27 -8.36 -0.92
CA LEU A 61 -15.18 -9.22 -0.16
C LEU A 61 -14.70 -9.42 1.29
N THR A 62 -13.40 -9.48 1.54
CA THR A 62 -12.85 -9.58 2.90
C THR A 62 -13.21 -8.34 3.73
N LEU A 63 -13.11 -7.14 3.14
CA LEU A 63 -13.54 -5.90 3.81
C LEU A 63 -15.06 -5.83 4.00
N ASP A 64 -15.84 -6.33 3.03
CA ASP A 64 -17.30 -6.36 3.14
C ASP A 64 -17.76 -7.32 4.24
N ASN A 65 -17.10 -8.47 4.40
CA ASN A 65 -17.36 -9.41 5.48
C ASN A 65 -16.97 -8.87 6.87
N ALA A 66 -16.08 -7.89 6.93
CA ALA A 66 -15.69 -7.20 8.15
C ALA A 66 -16.57 -5.96 8.45
N ASP A 67 -17.69 -5.81 7.74
CA ASP A 67 -18.62 -4.66 7.87
C ASP A 67 -17.90 -3.29 7.72
N VAL A 68 -16.92 -3.21 6.82
CA VAL A 68 -16.22 -1.96 6.49
C VAL A 68 -17.02 -1.19 5.45
N PRO A 69 -17.31 0.11 5.64
CA PRO A 69 -18.02 0.92 4.65
C PRO A 69 -17.36 0.87 3.27
N MET A 70 -18.17 0.90 2.21
CA MET A 70 -17.68 0.90 0.83
C MET A 70 -17.02 2.22 0.43
N ASP A 71 -17.38 3.31 1.10
CA ASP A 71 -16.87 4.63 0.82
C ASP A 71 -15.41 4.80 1.31
N ASN A 72 -14.65 5.65 0.61
CA ASN A 72 -13.28 5.99 1.01
C ASN A 72 -12.32 4.79 1.15
N ARG A 73 -12.50 3.80 0.29
CA ARG A 73 -11.52 2.72 0.12
C ARG A 73 -10.49 3.11 -0.91
N SER A 74 -9.24 2.76 -0.66
CA SER A 74 -8.09 3.05 -1.52
C SER A 74 -7.26 1.80 -1.73
N LEU A 75 -6.89 1.54 -2.96
CA LEU A 75 -5.97 0.47 -3.34
C LEU A 75 -4.61 1.08 -3.64
N ILE A 76 -3.65 0.83 -2.78
CA ILE A 76 -2.29 1.33 -2.89
C ILE A 76 -1.40 0.18 -3.33
N MET A 77 -0.72 0.34 -4.46
CA MET A 77 0.01 -0.75 -5.09
C MET A 77 1.39 -0.33 -5.60
N PRO A 78 2.33 -1.28 -5.73
CA PRO A 78 3.60 -1.04 -6.41
C PRO A 78 3.39 -0.87 -7.93
N PRO A 79 4.36 -0.23 -8.64
CA PRO A 79 4.27 -0.02 -10.08
C PRO A 79 4.14 -1.31 -10.90
N ILE A 80 4.70 -2.41 -10.43
CA ILE A 80 4.61 -3.71 -11.11
C ILE A 80 3.15 -4.21 -11.13
N ALA A 81 2.45 -4.15 -9.99
CA ALA A 81 1.04 -4.53 -9.92
C ALA A 81 0.16 -3.63 -10.81
N ALA A 82 0.49 -2.35 -10.91
CA ALA A 82 -0.20 -1.44 -11.82
C ALA A 82 0.02 -1.83 -13.29
N ASN A 83 1.22 -2.27 -13.65
CA ASN A 83 1.51 -2.80 -14.99
C ASN A 83 0.70 -4.07 -15.29
N ASP A 84 0.60 -4.99 -14.32
CA ASP A 84 -0.18 -6.22 -14.49
C ASP A 84 -1.68 -5.91 -14.68
N LEU A 85 -2.21 -4.93 -13.96
CA LEU A 85 -3.61 -4.47 -14.14
C LEU A 85 -3.86 -3.92 -15.54
N LEU A 86 -2.89 -3.23 -16.15
CA LEU A 86 -3.01 -2.75 -17.53
C LEU A 86 -3.06 -3.93 -18.54
N GLY A 87 -2.56 -5.10 -18.18
CA GLY A 87 -2.69 -6.33 -18.96
C GLY A 87 -4.04 -7.03 -18.86
N ILE A 88 -4.89 -6.62 -17.93
CA ILE A 88 -6.22 -7.24 -17.75
C ILE A 88 -7.25 -6.53 -18.64
N ASN A 89 -7.75 -7.23 -19.66
CA ASN A 89 -8.67 -6.69 -20.66
C ASN A 89 -9.88 -5.97 -20.04
N ARG A 90 -10.42 -6.49 -18.94
CA ARG A 90 -11.58 -5.91 -18.25
C ARG A 90 -11.34 -4.47 -17.78
N PHE A 91 -10.10 -4.09 -17.47
CA PHE A 91 -9.76 -2.75 -16.99
C PHE A 91 -9.21 -1.82 -18.07
N THR A 92 -8.93 -2.33 -19.26
CA THR A 92 -8.27 -1.58 -20.33
C THR A 92 -9.10 -1.48 -21.61
N GLU A 93 -9.82 -2.53 -22.00
CA GLU A 93 -10.53 -2.54 -23.26
C GLU A 93 -11.82 -1.72 -23.20
N GLN A 94 -12.02 -0.88 -24.20
CA GLN A 94 -13.22 -0.03 -24.36
C GLN A 94 -14.53 -0.84 -24.34
N GLN A 95 -14.49 -2.09 -24.80
CA GLN A 95 -15.62 -3.00 -24.82
C GLN A 95 -16.17 -3.28 -23.42
N PHE A 96 -15.33 -3.24 -22.38
CA PHE A 96 -15.71 -3.53 -21.01
C PHE A 96 -15.96 -2.26 -20.18
N ILE A 97 -15.24 -1.17 -20.46
CA ILE A 97 -15.25 0.07 -19.65
C ILE A 97 -16.17 1.14 -20.26
N GLY A 98 -16.48 1.03 -21.56
CA GLY A 98 -17.26 2.04 -22.29
C GLY A 98 -16.47 3.30 -22.69
N SER A 99 -15.31 3.56 -22.08
CA SER A 99 -14.38 4.62 -22.48
C SER A 99 -12.96 4.07 -22.61
N GLY A 100 -12.28 4.37 -23.70
CA GLY A 100 -10.91 3.89 -23.96
C GLY A 100 -9.80 4.68 -23.25
N ASP A 101 -10.11 5.40 -22.17
CA ASP A 101 -9.18 6.31 -21.52
C ASP A 101 -8.02 5.61 -20.83
N ALA A 102 -8.23 4.43 -20.25
CA ALA A 102 -7.17 3.65 -19.61
C ALA A 102 -6.06 3.25 -20.60
N ILE A 103 -6.44 2.81 -21.82
CA ILE A 103 -5.48 2.48 -22.88
C ILE A 103 -4.72 3.72 -23.38
N ARG A 104 -5.43 4.85 -23.51
CA ARG A 104 -4.86 6.09 -24.05
C ARG A 104 -3.95 6.81 -23.05
N THR A 105 -4.28 6.78 -21.77
CA THR A 105 -3.59 7.56 -20.72
C THR A 105 -2.72 6.69 -19.82
N GLY A 106 -2.91 5.36 -19.82
CA GLY A 106 -2.25 4.45 -18.88
C GLY A 106 -2.67 4.68 -17.42
N LYS A 107 -3.75 5.44 -17.20
CA LYS A 107 -4.21 5.81 -15.85
C LYS A 107 -5.43 4.98 -15.48
N ILE A 108 -5.31 4.16 -14.47
CA ILE A 108 -6.41 3.46 -13.81
C ILE A 108 -6.85 4.35 -12.65
N GLY A 109 -8.00 4.99 -12.77
CA GLY A 109 -8.51 5.90 -11.74
C GLY A 109 -9.21 5.18 -10.60
N GLN A 110 -10.20 4.35 -10.94
CA GLN A 110 -11.00 3.59 -9.97
C GLN A 110 -11.26 2.18 -10.49
N ILE A 111 -11.26 1.21 -9.58
CA ILE A 111 -11.63 -0.19 -9.84
C ILE A 111 -12.67 -0.59 -8.79
N TYR A 112 -13.86 -1.01 -9.23
CA TYR A 112 -14.96 -1.41 -8.35
C TYR A 112 -15.33 -0.38 -7.28
N GLY A 113 -15.21 0.93 -7.61
CA GLY A 113 -15.49 2.00 -6.66
C GLY A 113 -14.33 2.29 -5.68
N VAL A 114 -13.19 1.65 -5.85
CA VAL A 114 -11.98 1.86 -5.05
C VAL A 114 -10.99 2.72 -5.83
N ASP A 115 -10.48 3.78 -5.22
CA ASP A 115 -9.45 4.64 -5.81
C ASP A 115 -8.11 3.92 -5.85
N VAL A 116 -7.41 4.01 -7.00
CA VAL A 116 -6.13 3.34 -7.23
C VAL A 116 -4.99 4.34 -7.15
N PHE A 117 -4.03 4.05 -6.26
CA PHE A 117 -2.79 4.82 -6.10
C PHE A 117 -1.57 3.96 -6.35
N VAL A 118 -0.62 4.47 -7.10
CA VAL A 118 0.63 3.77 -7.41
C VAL A 118 1.79 4.45 -6.71
N THR A 119 2.60 3.67 -6.00
CA THR A 119 3.78 4.18 -5.28
C THR A 119 4.97 3.24 -5.40
N SER A 120 6.16 3.82 -5.57
CA SER A 120 7.43 3.09 -5.53
C SER A 120 7.94 2.79 -4.11
N ASN A 121 7.32 3.40 -3.07
CA ASN A 121 7.69 3.20 -1.67
C ASN A 121 7.11 1.91 -1.06
N ALA A 122 6.56 1.03 -1.88
CA ALA A 122 6.01 -0.25 -1.46
C ALA A 122 7.08 -1.10 -0.75
N PRO A 123 6.82 -1.63 0.45
CA PRO A 123 7.77 -2.44 1.19
C PRO A 123 8.10 -3.74 0.47
N THR A 124 9.25 -4.31 0.82
CA THR A 124 9.74 -5.58 0.29
C THR A 124 9.68 -6.65 1.38
N PRO A 125 8.63 -7.49 1.41
CA PRO A 125 8.47 -8.52 2.45
C PRO A 125 9.58 -9.56 2.42
N ALA A 126 9.90 -10.10 1.25
CA ALA A 126 11.00 -11.04 1.07
C ALA A 126 11.52 -11.00 -0.37
N GLY A 127 12.81 -11.25 -0.57
CA GLY A 127 13.43 -11.27 -1.89
C GLY A 127 13.21 -9.99 -2.68
N THR A 128 12.58 -10.12 -3.83
CA THR A 128 12.15 -8.99 -4.69
C THR A 128 10.68 -8.65 -4.54
N ASP A 129 9.90 -9.44 -3.79
CA ASP A 129 8.46 -9.28 -3.64
C ASP A 129 8.07 -7.89 -3.13
N ARG A 130 6.92 -7.39 -3.55
CA ARG A 130 6.40 -6.07 -3.18
C ARG A 130 5.04 -6.19 -2.54
N ALA A 131 4.85 -5.47 -1.43
CA ALA A 131 3.55 -5.42 -0.76
C ALA A 131 2.73 -4.22 -1.23
N GLY A 132 1.44 -4.43 -1.40
CA GLY A 132 0.43 -3.38 -1.57
C GLY A 132 -0.64 -3.53 -0.50
N MET A 133 -1.57 -2.57 -0.46
CA MET A 133 -2.64 -2.54 0.54
C MET A 133 -3.95 -2.05 -0.06
N LEU A 134 -5.03 -2.72 0.30
CA LEU A 134 -6.40 -2.22 0.12
C LEU A 134 -6.89 -1.74 1.49
N LEU A 135 -7.14 -0.44 1.63
CA LEU A 135 -7.43 0.20 2.91
C LEU A 135 -8.72 1.01 2.86
N HIS A 136 -9.45 1.01 3.96
CA HIS A 136 -10.40 2.07 4.29
C HIS A 136 -9.68 3.18 5.08
N LYS A 137 -10.15 4.42 5.00
CA LYS A 137 -9.54 5.58 5.69
C LYS A 137 -9.36 5.38 7.20
N ASP A 138 -10.18 4.55 7.85
CA ASP A 138 -10.13 4.30 9.29
C ASP A 138 -9.18 3.14 9.68
N ALA A 139 -8.46 2.56 8.71
CA ALA A 139 -7.50 1.50 8.99
C ALA A 139 -6.25 2.02 9.71
N LEU A 140 -5.71 3.13 9.24
CA LEU A 140 -4.46 3.71 9.72
C LEU A 140 -4.66 5.16 10.15
N VAL A 141 -3.91 5.60 11.15
CA VAL A 141 -3.92 6.99 11.63
C VAL A 141 -2.51 7.56 11.62
N LEU A 142 -2.41 8.79 11.15
CA LEU A 142 -1.23 9.63 11.26
C LEU A 142 -1.54 10.79 12.21
N ALA A 143 -0.79 10.89 13.31
CA ALA A 143 -0.87 12.00 14.24
C ALA A 143 0.39 12.86 14.12
N GLU A 144 0.25 14.13 13.81
CA GLU A 144 1.34 15.09 13.73
C GLU A 144 1.25 16.05 14.93
N GLN A 145 2.26 16.01 15.80
CA GLN A 145 2.33 16.89 16.95
C GLN A 145 3.05 18.20 16.61
N VAL A 146 4.15 18.09 15.86
CA VAL A 146 4.93 19.24 15.43
C VAL A 146 5.16 19.12 13.93
N GLY A 147 4.60 20.04 13.15
CA GLY A 147 4.82 20.15 11.72
C GLY A 147 6.29 20.40 11.39
N VAL A 148 6.66 20.24 10.14
CA VAL A 148 8.05 20.51 9.71
C VAL A 148 8.41 21.95 10.02
N ARG A 149 9.35 22.13 10.93
CA ARG A 149 9.94 23.43 11.23
C ARG A 149 11.43 23.40 10.86
N SER A 150 11.92 24.54 10.39
CA SER A 150 13.33 24.71 10.04
C SER A 150 13.94 25.85 10.84
N GLN A 151 15.20 25.69 11.26
CA GLN A 151 15.97 26.68 11.99
C GLN A 151 17.35 26.80 11.37
N THR A 152 17.85 28.03 11.30
CA THR A 152 19.20 28.32 10.82
C THR A 152 20.00 28.95 11.93
N GLN A 153 21.22 28.49 12.16
CA GLN A 153 22.13 29.02 13.16
C GLN A 153 23.56 29.10 12.58
N TYR A 154 24.21 30.26 12.72
CA TYR A 154 25.62 30.36 12.37
C TYR A 154 26.49 29.65 13.40
N LYS A 155 27.34 28.72 12.94
CA LYS A 155 28.29 27.98 13.77
C LYS A 155 29.70 28.50 13.52
N GLN A 156 30.26 29.20 14.50
CA GLN A 156 31.63 29.78 14.41
C GLN A 156 32.72 28.72 14.29
N GLU A 157 32.52 27.54 14.90
CA GLU A 157 33.48 26.42 14.86
C GLU A 157 33.71 25.89 13.45
N TYR A 158 32.67 25.97 12.58
CA TYR A 158 32.72 25.48 11.20
C TYR A 158 32.72 26.61 10.16
N LEU A 159 32.72 27.89 10.60
CA LEU A 159 32.61 29.07 9.72
C LEU A 159 31.46 28.94 8.70
N GLY A 160 30.33 28.44 9.13
CA GLY A 160 29.19 28.18 8.24
C GLY A 160 27.83 28.21 8.96
N ASP A 161 26.77 28.23 8.18
CA ASP A 161 25.38 28.15 8.67
C ASP A 161 24.96 26.70 8.85
N LEU A 162 24.46 26.37 10.05
CA LEU A 162 23.82 25.10 10.33
C LEU A 162 22.32 25.24 10.08
N PHE A 163 21.80 24.46 9.15
CA PHE A 163 20.38 24.30 8.90
C PHE A 163 19.86 23.03 9.56
N THR A 164 18.87 23.16 10.43
CA THR A 164 18.21 22.02 11.07
C THR A 164 16.73 22.02 10.74
N SER A 165 16.18 20.84 10.44
CA SER A 165 14.75 20.65 10.24
C SER A 165 14.28 19.47 11.06
N ASP A 166 13.22 19.66 11.83
CA ASP A 166 12.62 18.62 12.67
C ASP A 166 11.11 18.57 12.52
N SER A 167 10.56 17.38 12.71
CA SER A 167 9.12 17.13 12.80
C SER A 167 8.86 16.01 13.80
N ILE A 168 7.72 16.07 14.49
CA ILE A 168 7.30 15.04 15.43
C ILE A 168 5.96 14.50 14.96
N TYR A 169 5.95 13.22 14.60
CA TYR A 169 4.74 12.53 14.16
C TYR A 169 4.71 11.09 14.72
N GLY A 170 3.52 10.55 14.82
CA GLY A 170 3.29 9.15 15.17
C GLY A 170 2.34 8.52 14.16
N VAL A 171 2.52 7.24 13.91
CA VAL A 171 1.61 6.43 13.10
C VAL A 171 1.14 5.25 13.91
N ALA A 172 -0.12 4.88 13.75
CA ALA A 172 -0.69 3.71 14.41
C ALA A 172 -1.76 3.07 13.52
N GLU A 173 -1.97 1.80 13.73
CA GLU A 173 -3.12 1.08 13.23
C GLU A 173 -4.31 1.39 14.15
N LEU A 174 -5.42 1.79 13.53
CA LEU A 174 -6.64 2.13 14.28
C LEU A 174 -7.62 0.95 14.28
N ARG A 175 -7.77 0.31 13.11
CA ARG A 175 -8.68 -0.82 12.91
C ARG A 175 -8.05 -1.81 11.95
N ASN A 176 -7.62 -2.96 12.45
CA ASN A 176 -6.87 -3.96 11.68
C ASN A 176 -7.70 -4.68 10.60
N ASP A 177 -9.00 -4.84 10.82
CA ASP A 177 -9.95 -5.46 9.90
C ASP A 177 -10.40 -4.52 8.76
N ALA A 178 -10.07 -3.21 8.85
CA ALA A 178 -10.40 -2.22 7.84
C ALA A 178 -9.39 -2.15 6.69
N GLY A 179 -8.47 -3.08 6.59
CA GLY A 179 -7.50 -3.17 5.50
C GLY A 179 -7.08 -4.62 5.21
N VAL A 180 -6.60 -4.83 3.99
CA VAL A 180 -5.99 -6.10 3.55
C VAL A 180 -4.66 -5.78 2.89
N ALA A 181 -3.59 -6.39 3.38
CA ALA A 181 -2.29 -6.35 2.72
C ALA A 181 -2.18 -7.49 1.70
N PHE A 182 -1.56 -7.23 0.57
CA PHE A 182 -1.30 -8.24 -0.45
C PHE A 182 0.13 -8.14 -0.97
N VAL A 183 0.64 -9.25 -1.49
CA VAL A 183 2.01 -9.33 -1.99
C VAL A 183 2.00 -9.82 -3.44
N VAL A 184 2.78 -9.15 -4.26
CA VAL A 184 3.02 -9.47 -5.68
C VAL A 184 4.52 -9.67 -5.92
N PRO A 185 4.93 -10.44 -6.93
CA PRO A 185 6.34 -10.58 -7.29
C PRO A 185 6.90 -9.21 -7.73
N GLY A 186 8.17 -8.99 -7.47
CA GLY A 186 8.83 -7.71 -7.75
C GLY A 186 9.49 -7.61 -9.12
N SER A 187 9.46 -8.67 -9.89
CA SER A 187 10.02 -8.74 -11.27
C SER A 187 9.50 -9.96 -11.97
#